data_483ecce579a6aeaafa23c505eee24ddf
#
_entry.id   483ecce579a6aeaafa23c505eee24ddf
#
_cell.length_a   1.000
_cell.length_b   1.000
_cell.length_c   1.000
_cell.angle_alpha   90.00
_cell.angle_beta   90.00
_cell.angle_gamma   90.00
#
_symmetry.space_group_name_H-M   'P 1'
#
loop_
_entity.id
_entity.type
_entity.pdbx_description
1 polymer ?
#
loop_
_entity_poly.entity_id
_entity_poly.type
_entity_poly.pdbx_seq_one_letter_code
_entity_poly.pdbx_strand_id
1 'polypeptide(L)'
;MGKYQRILCAVDLTEDSRAVLGRAAEMAGGWQASLRALHIVEFVPIEPLSDSLAPVVQVDERVLERARLQLQELAGEFGLPSDAALALAGSVKAEVLRQARDWHADLLVLGSRERHGLSILVNLTEDTMLHSAPCDVLAVRVR
;
A
#
# COMPACT_ATOMS: atom_id res chain seq x y z
N MET A 1 -20.39 -15.23 8.06
CA MET A 1 -19.74 -14.90 6.77
C MET A 1 -19.89 -13.43 6.47
N GLY A 2 -18.79 -12.74 6.36
CA GLY A 2 -18.80 -11.34 5.98
C GLY A 2 -18.81 -11.13 4.47
N LYS A 3 -19.19 -9.96 4.05
CA LYS A 3 -19.15 -9.56 2.65
C LYS A 3 -17.72 -9.63 2.10
N TYR A 4 -16.76 -9.18 2.91
CA TYR A 4 -15.35 -9.20 2.52
C TYR A 4 -14.61 -10.30 3.28
N GLN A 5 -13.74 -11.00 2.59
CA GLN A 5 -12.94 -12.09 3.15
C GLN A 5 -11.45 -11.77 3.19
N ARG A 6 -10.97 -10.96 2.25
CA ARG A 6 -9.57 -10.56 2.16
C ARG A 6 -9.46 -9.07 1.89
N ILE A 7 -8.99 -8.35 2.89
CA ILE A 7 -8.84 -6.90 2.82
C ILE A 7 -7.36 -6.56 2.71
N LEU A 8 -6.98 -5.86 1.65
CA LEU A 8 -5.63 -5.36 1.45
C LEU A 8 -5.62 -3.87 1.75
N CYS A 9 -4.79 -3.45 2.68
CA CYS A 9 -4.65 -2.05 3.06
C CYS A 9 -3.28 -1.54 2.64
N ALA A 10 -3.24 -0.60 1.70
CA ALA A 10 -1.99 0.02 1.27
C ALA A 10 -1.80 1.33 2.01
N VAL A 11 -0.65 1.48 2.65
CA VAL A 11 -0.30 2.66 3.45
C VAL A 11 1.01 3.27 2.99
N ASP A 12 1.18 4.56 3.24
CA ASP A 12 2.37 5.32 2.84
C ASP A 12 3.39 5.52 3.97
N LEU A 13 3.15 4.94 5.13
CA LEU A 13 3.98 5.05 6.34
C LEU A 13 4.14 6.48 6.85
N THR A 14 3.18 7.35 6.53
CA THR A 14 3.09 8.68 7.14
C THR A 14 2.27 8.58 8.43
N GLU A 15 2.15 9.71 9.12
CA GLU A 15 1.35 9.78 10.36
C GLU A 15 -0.11 9.40 10.16
N ASP A 16 -0.63 9.52 8.93
CA ASP A 16 -2.02 9.18 8.61
C ASP A 16 -2.24 7.68 8.41
N SER A 17 -1.17 6.91 8.28
CA SER A 17 -1.26 5.47 8.04
C SER A 17 -1.96 4.73 9.16
N ARG A 18 -1.81 5.19 10.39
CA ARG A 18 -2.48 4.58 11.53
C ARG A 18 -4.00 4.68 11.41
N ALA A 19 -4.50 5.83 10.95
CA ALA A 19 -5.94 6.02 10.73
C ALA A 19 -6.46 5.12 9.62
N VAL A 20 -5.70 4.99 8.53
CA VAL A 20 -6.08 4.17 7.38
C VAL A 20 -6.09 2.69 7.76
N LEU A 21 -5.01 2.21 8.36
CA LEU A 21 -4.91 0.82 8.76
C LEU A 21 -5.90 0.50 9.88
N GLY A 22 -6.14 1.43 10.78
CA GLY A 22 -7.14 1.27 11.84
C GLY A 22 -8.53 1.07 11.29
N ARG A 23 -8.91 1.82 10.25
CA ARG A 23 -10.19 1.64 9.59
C ARG A 23 -10.28 0.27 8.92
N ALA A 24 -9.21 -0.16 8.24
CA ALA A 24 -9.17 -1.49 7.63
C ALA A 24 -9.27 -2.59 8.69
N ALA A 25 -8.60 -2.43 9.81
CA ALA A 25 -8.65 -3.40 10.90
C ALA A 25 -10.06 -3.51 11.51
N GLU A 26 -10.72 -2.38 11.68
CA GLU A 26 -12.12 -2.32 12.14
C GLU A 26 -13.03 -3.12 11.21
N MET A 27 -12.89 -2.87 9.91
CA MET A 27 -13.70 -3.56 8.91
C MET A 27 -13.38 -5.06 8.88
N ALA A 28 -12.11 -5.41 8.96
CA ALA A 28 -11.71 -6.82 8.99
C ALA A 28 -12.29 -7.54 10.20
N GLY A 29 -12.28 -6.90 11.36
CA GLY A 29 -12.88 -7.45 12.58
C GLY A 29 -14.38 -7.64 12.44
N GLY A 30 -15.09 -6.64 11.92
CA GLY A 30 -16.52 -6.71 11.73
C GLY A 30 -16.98 -7.76 10.73
N TRP A 31 -16.18 -8.00 9.69
CA TRP A 31 -16.50 -8.98 8.64
C TRP A 31 -15.81 -10.33 8.86
N GLN A 32 -14.98 -10.46 9.90
CA GLN A 32 -14.13 -11.63 10.12
C GLN A 32 -13.25 -11.92 8.90
N ALA A 33 -12.71 -10.87 8.31
CA ALA A 33 -11.88 -10.95 7.11
C ALA A 33 -10.40 -11.03 7.48
N SER A 34 -9.61 -11.63 6.60
CA SER A 34 -8.15 -11.56 6.68
C SER A 34 -7.70 -10.17 6.25
N LEU A 35 -6.75 -9.59 6.97
CA LEU A 35 -6.21 -8.28 6.67
C LEU A 35 -4.73 -8.40 6.36
N ARG A 36 -4.30 -7.72 5.32
CA ARG A 36 -2.89 -7.61 4.95
C ARG A 36 -2.53 -6.15 4.75
N ALA A 37 -1.43 -5.72 5.35
CA ALA A 37 -0.91 -4.37 5.18
C ALA A 37 0.20 -4.37 4.13
N LEU A 38 0.20 -3.36 3.28
CA LEU A 38 1.15 -3.24 2.17
C LEU A 38 1.72 -1.83 2.12
N HIS A 39 3.01 -1.74 1.92
CA HIS A 39 3.68 -0.48 1.63
C HIS A 39 4.63 -0.66 0.45
N ILE A 40 4.58 0.28 -0.48
CA ILE A 40 5.47 0.25 -1.65
C ILE A 40 6.50 1.36 -1.51
N VAL A 41 7.76 0.97 -1.50
CA VAL A 41 8.88 1.91 -1.58
C VAL A 41 9.04 2.24 -3.06
N GLU A 42 8.61 3.44 -3.41
CA GLU A 42 8.63 3.88 -4.80
C GLU A 42 10.04 4.25 -5.22
N PHE A 43 10.41 3.85 -6.40
CA PHE A 43 11.69 4.24 -6.99
C PHE A 43 11.44 4.83 -8.37
N VAL A 44 12.32 5.79 -8.72
CA VAL A 44 12.34 6.38 -10.05
C VAL A 44 13.54 5.80 -10.78
N PRO A 45 13.36 5.17 -11.96
CA PRO A 45 14.49 4.69 -12.73
C PRO A 45 15.39 5.87 -13.08
N ILE A 46 16.66 5.76 -12.76
CA ILE A 46 17.65 6.77 -13.14
C ILE A 46 18.15 6.39 -14.51
N GLU A 47 17.90 7.26 -15.51
CA GLU A 47 18.45 7.06 -16.84
C GLU A 47 19.95 7.25 -16.79
N PRO A 48 20.74 6.27 -17.27
CA PRO A 48 22.19 6.42 -17.29
C PRO A 48 22.58 7.51 -18.27
N LEU A 49 23.56 8.32 -17.87
CA LEU A 49 24.12 9.38 -18.70
C LEU A 49 25.00 8.85 -19.84
N SER A 50 25.23 7.56 -19.91
CA SER A 50 26.01 6.94 -20.98
C SER A 50 25.20 5.84 -21.65
N ASP A 51 25.35 5.75 -22.98
CA ASP A 51 24.58 4.82 -23.82
C ASP A 51 24.89 3.35 -23.57
N SER A 52 25.86 3.04 -22.76
CA SER A 52 26.35 1.66 -22.60
C SER A 52 25.81 0.94 -21.37
N LEU A 53 25.00 1.59 -20.56
CA LEU A 53 24.54 1.00 -19.31
C LEU A 53 23.01 0.86 -19.31
N ALA A 54 22.56 -0.33 -18.98
CA ALA A 54 21.15 -0.55 -18.69
C ALA A 54 20.74 0.34 -17.50
N PRO A 55 19.47 0.81 -17.46
CA PRO A 55 19.01 1.58 -16.30
C PRO A 55 19.23 0.77 -15.02
N VAL A 56 20.03 1.34 -14.12
CA VAL A 56 20.26 0.68 -12.84
C VAL A 56 19.15 1.12 -11.91
N VAL A 57 18.23 0.23 -11.68
CA VAL A 57 17.22 0.43 -10.65
C VAL A 57 17.88 -0.05 -9.36
N GLN A 58 18.38 0.92 -8.58
CA GLN A 58 18.89 0.58 -7.26
C GLN A 58 17.85 0.97 -6.23
N VAL A 59 17.19 -0.04 -5.70
CA VAL A 59 16.44 0.15 -4.46
C VAL A 59 17.46 -0.07 -3.35
N ASP A 60 17.63 0.94 -2.50
CA ASP A 60 18.48 0.79 -1.33
C ASP A 60 17.79 -0.22 -0.40
N GLU A 61 18.41 -1.37 -0.23
CA GLU A 61 17.89 -2.43 0.63
C GLU A 61 17.67 -1.98 2.07
N ARG A 62 18.44 -0.99 2.52
CA ARG A 62 18.28 -0.43 3.87
C ARG A 62 16.97 0.33 4.00
N VAL A 63 16.58 1.07 2.96
CA VAL A 63 15.31 1.80 2.94
C VAL A 63 14.16 0.81 2.96
N LEU A 64 14.25 -0.24 2.15
CA LEU A 64 13.23 -1.27 2.09
C LEU A 64 13.11 -2.01 3.43
N GLU A 65 14.22 -2.38 4.05
CA GLU A 65 14.21 -3.06 5.35
C GLU A 65 13.65 -2.18 6.45
N ARG A 66 13.99 -0.90 6.44
CA ARG A 66 13.43 0.06 7.41
C ARG A 66 11.92 0.18 7.23
N ALA A 67 11.46 0.27 5.99
CA ALA A 67 10.03 0.33 5.70
C ALA A 67 9.31 -0.93 6.17
N ARG A 68 9.92 -2.09 5.95
CA ARG A 68 9.36 -3.36 6.41
C ARG A 68 9.18 -3.40 7.92
N LEU A 69 10.21 -2.96 8.66
CA LEU A 69 10.15 -2.94 10.12
C LEU A 69 9.11 -1.93 10.63
N GLN A 70 9.04 -0.76 10.02
CA GLN A 70 8.03 0.24 10.36
C GLN A 70 6.62 -0.28 10.11
N LEU A 71 6.43 -0.96 8.98
CA LEU A 71 5.13 -1.52 8.64
C LEU A 71 4.73 -2.63 9.61
N GLN A 72 5.67 -3.51 9.96
CA GLN A 72 5.41 -4.58 10.92
C GLN A 72 5.05 -4.03 12.29
N GLU A 73 5.73 -2.98 12.72
CA GLU A 73 5.44 -2.33 13.98
C GLU A 73 4.04 -1.72 13.98
N LEU A 74 3.70 -0.99 12.92
CA LEU A 74 2.38 -0.40 12.78
C LEU A 74 1.30 -1.50 12.73
N ALA A 75 1.51 -2.52 11.92
CA ALA A 75 0.55 -3.63 11.80
C ALA A 75 0.37 -4.37 13.13
N GLY A 76 1.45 -4.50 13.90
CA GLY A 76 1.41 -5.12 15.22
C GLY A 76 0.49 -4.39 16.19
N GLU A 77 0.35 -3.07 16.07
CA GLU A 77 -0.57 -2.28 16.90
C GLU A 77 -2.02 -2.71 16.70
N PHE A 78 -2.33 -3.31 15.54
CA PHE A 78 -3.67 -3.76 15.21
C PHE A 78 -3.79 -5.28 15.23
N GLY A 79 -2.81 -5.95 15.82
CA GLY A 79 -2.85 -7.40 16.01
C GLY A 79 -2.48 -8.22 14.79
N LEU A 80 -1.91 -7.63 13.75
CA LEU A 80 -1.51 -8.38 12.57
C LEU A 80 -0.17 -9.07 12.81
N PRO A 81 -0.03 -10.33 12.36
CA PRO A 81 1.26 -11.00 12.42
C PRO A 81 2.23 -10.42 11.40
N SER A 82 3.52 -10.66 11.60
CA SER A 82 4.55 -10.08 10.74
C SER A 82 4.44 -10.49 9.28
N ASP A 83 3.93 -11.68 9.00
CA ASP A 83 3.75 -12.16 7.63
C ASP A 83 2.55 -11.52 6.92
N ALA A 84 1.72 -10.77 7.64
CA ALA A 84 0.63 -10.00 7.07
C ALA A 84 1.04 -8.57 6.72
N ALA A 85 2.30 -8.22 6.90
CA ALA A 85 2.83 -6.89 6.59
C ALA A 85 3.91 -7.03 5.51
N LEU A 86 3.63 -6.48 4.32
CA LEU A 86 4.51 -6.60 3.16
C LEU A 86 5.02 -5.24 2.73
N ALA A 87 6.34 -5.07 2.68
CA ALA A 87 6.97 -3.89 2.10
C ALA A 87 7.70 -4.32 0.84
N LEU A 88 7.36 -3.71 -0.27
CA LEU A 88 7.91 -4.04 -1.59
C LEU A 88 8.43 -2.78 -2.25
N ALA A 89 9.34 -2.94 -3.20
CA ALA A 89 9.85 -1.84 -4.00
C ALA A 89 9.23 -1.88 -5.39
N GLY A 90 8.90 -0.72 -5.92
CA GLY A 90 8.36 -0.64 -7.28
C GLY A 90 7.49 0.57 -7.50
N SER A 91 6.62 0.48 -8.48
CA SER A 91 5.58 1.47 -8.73
C SER A 91 4.40 1.21 -7.80
N VAL A 92 3.97 2.22 -7.09
CA VAL A 92 2.85 2.10 -6.14
C VAL A 92 1.63 1.49 -6.83
N LYS A 93 1.21 2.10 -7.94
CA LYS A 93 0.05 1.63 -8.68
C LYS A 93 0.18 0.18 -9.12
N ALA A 94 1.28 -0.15 -9.80
CA ALA A 94 1.46 -1.48 -10.38
C ALA A 94 1.53 -2.55 -9.29
N GLU A 95 2.28 -2.30 -8.24
CA GLU A 95 2.49 -3.28 -7.17
C GLU A 95 1.24 -3.47 -6.31
N VAL A 96 0.51 -2.39 -6.00
CA VAL A 96 -0.72 -2.52 -5.23
C VAL A 96 -1.76 -3.33 -5.99
N LEU A 97 -1.92 -3.05 -7.29
CA LEU A 97 -2.88 -3.79 -8.13
C LEU A 97 -2.46 -5.25 -8.29
N ARG A 98 -1.16 -5.49 -8.45
CA ARG A 98 -0.63 -6.85 -8.55
C ARG A 98 -0.89 -7.65 -7.28
N GLN A 99 -0.60 -7.05 -6.12
CA GLN A 99 -0.82 -7.72 -4.84
C GLN A 99 -2.30 -7.98 -4.59
N ALA A 100 -3.17 -7.03 -4.93
CA ALA A 100 -4.60 -7.22 -4.79
C ALA A 100 -5.09 -8.39 -5.64
N ARG A 101 -4.60 -8.49 -6.87
CA ARG A 101 -4.97 -9.56 -7.78
C ARG A 101 -4.43 -10.92 -7.33
N ASP A 102 -3.13 -10.98 -7.02
CA ASP A 102 -2.45 -12.23 -6.67
C ASP A 102 -2.96 -12.83 -5.36
N TRP A 103 -3.29 -11.98 -4.41
CA TRP A 103 -3.84 -12.43 -3.13
C TRP A 103 -5.36 -12.62 -3.16
N HIS A 104 -6.00 -12.29 -4.26
CA HIS A 104 -7.46 -12.33 -4.40
C HIS A 104 -8.15 -11.46 -3.35
N ALA A 105 -7.65 -10.25 -3.16
CA ALA A 105 -8.30 -9.28 -2.29
C ALA A 105 -9.68 -8.94 -2.84
N ASP A 106 -10.67 -8.84 -1.96
CA ASP A 106 -12.01 -8.40 -2.34
C ASP A 106 -12.32 -6.99 -1.87
N LEU A 107 -11.44 -6.41 -1.06
CA LEU A 107 -11.49 -4.99 -0.72
C LEU A 107 -10.07 -4.44 -0.64
N LEU A 108 -9.86 -3.31 -1.31
CA LEU A 108 -8.61 -2.54 -1.23
C LEU A 108 -8.90 -1.26 -0.46
N VAL A 109 -8.15 -1.02 0.61
CA VAL A 109 -8.30 0.18 1.45
C VAL A 109 -7.10 1.08 1.23
N LEU A 110 -7.35 2.34 0.91
CA LEU A 110 -6.34 3.36 0.63
C LEU A 110 -6.62 4.60 1.45
N GLY A 111 -5.58 5.40 1.70
CA GLY A 111 -5.76 6.73 2.25
C GLY A 111 -6.00 7.75 1.15
N SER A 112 -6.85 8.72 1.42
CA SER A 112 -7.13 9.82 0.52
C SER A 112 -6.79 11.13 1.22
N ARG A 113 -5.94 11.94 0.62
CA ARG A 113 -5.48 13.22 1.17
C ARG A 113 -5.79 14.37 0.22
N GLU A 114 -6.28 15.46 0.80
CA GLU A 114 -6.40 16.73 0.08
C GLU A 114 -5.24 17.63 0.50
N ARG A 115 -4.07 17.45 -0.13
CA ARG A 115 -2.91 18.32 0.14
C ARG A 115 -2.19 18.64 -1.16
N HIS A 116 -1.56 19.80 -1.18
CA HIS A 116 -0.76 20.23 -2.32
C HIS A 116 0.52 19.39 -2.44
N GLY A 117 1.07 19.26 -3.63
CA GLY A 117 2.30 18.53 -3.88
C GLY A 117 2.06 17.02 -3.94
N LEU A 118 2.43 16.31 -2.89
CA LEU A 118 2.29 14.86 -2.83
C LEU A 118 0.85 14.38 -3.01
N SER A 119 -0.13 15.24 -2.69
CA SER A 119 -1.53 14.88 -2.87
C SER A 119 -1.93 14.70 -4.32
N ILE A 120 -1.24 15.34 -5.25
CA ILE A 120 -1.51 15.16 -6.67
C ILE A 120 -1.17 13.72 -7.07
N LEU A 121 -0.04 13.19 -6.59
CA LEU A 121 0.34 11.80 -6.84
C LEU A 121 -0.62 10.83 -6.17
N VAL A 122 -1.06 11.13 -4.96
CA VAL A 122 -2.02 10.31 -4.24
C VAL A 122 -3.37 10.31 -4.96
N ASN A 123 -3.82 11.47 -5.41
CA ASN A 123 -5.08 11.59 -6.14
C ASN A 123 -5.02 10.84 -7.48
N LEU A 124 -3.90 10.91 -8.20
CA LEU A 124 -3.72 10.16 -9.43
C LEU A 124 -3.70 8.66 -9.16
N THR A 125 -3.01 8.25 -8.10
CA THR A 125 -2.95 6.85 -7.70
C THR A 125 -4.33 6.34 -7.33
N GLU A 126 -5.05 7.11 -6.51
CA GLU A 126 -6.40 6.77 -6.06
C GLU A 126 -7.36 6.65 -7.24
N ASP A 127 -7.38 7.66 -8.13
CA ASP A 127 -8.25 7.65 -9.31
C ASP A 127 -7.92 6.46 -10.22
N THR A 128 -6.65 6.19 -10.44
CA THR A 128 -6.23 5.06 -11.24
C THR A 128 -6.58 3.73 -10.60
N MET A 129 -6.46 3.65 -9.26
CA MET A 129 -6.85 2.45 -8.52
C MET A 129 -8.33 2.17 -8.65
N LEU A 130 -9.17 3.20 -8.57
CA LEU A 130 -10.61 3.05 -8.72
C LEU A 130 -10.98 2.43 -10.07
N HIS A 131 -10.29 2.83 -11.13
CA HIS A 131 -10.60 2.35 -12.48
C HIS A 131 -9.95 1.02 -12.84
N SER A 132 -8.88 0.63 -12.15
CA SER A 132 -8.08 -0.54 -12.50
C SER A 132 -8.12 -1.65 -11.46
N ALA A 133 -8.72 -1.42 -10.30
CA ALA A 133 -8.72 -2.38 -9.21
C ALA A 133 -9.53 -3.62 -9.58
N PRO A 134 -9.03 -4.82 -9.20
CA PRO A 134 -9.77 -6.07 -9.42
C PRO A 134 -10.88 -6.29 -8.40
N CYS A 135 -11.13 -5.35 -7.49
CA CYS A 135 -12.05 -5.50 -6.36
C CYS A 135 -12.60 -4.14 -5.95
N ASP A 136 -13.45 -4.14 -4.94
CA ASP A 136 -13.97 -2.91 -4.35
C ASP A 136 -12.82 -2.10 -3.72
N VAL A 137 -12.95 -0.78 -3.74
CA VAL A 137 -11.94 0.13 -3.19
C VAL A 137 -12.62 1.07 -2.19
N LEU A 138 -12.03 1.17 -1.01
CA LEU A 138 -12.43 2.15 0.00
C LEU A 138 -11.31 3.17 0.16
N ALA A 139 -11.61 4.43 -0.11
CA ALA A 139 -10.70 5.54 0.14
C ALA A 139 -11.04 6.15 1.50
N VAL A 140 -10.14 5.97 2.46
CA VAL A 140 -10.31 6.54 3.80
C VAL A 140 -9.80 7.97 3.77
N ARG A 141 -10.68 8.92 4.07
CA ARG A 141 -10.29 10.32 4.07
C ARG A 141 -9.41 10.61 5.28
N VAL A 142 -8.22 11.14 5.01
CA VAL A 142 -7.28 11.58 6.04
C VAL A 142 -7.03 13.07 5.87
N ARG A 143 -6.77 13.76 6.97
CA ARG A 143 -6.56 15.20 6.98
C ARG A 143 -5.11 15.58 7.11
#